data_5789a1c01e26de486b494a8e236d11a8
#
_entry.id   5789a1c01e26de486b494a8e236d11a8
#
_cell.length_a   1.000
_cell.length_b   1.000
_cell.length_c   1.000
_cell.angle_alpha   90.00
_cell.angle_beta   90.00
_cell.angle_gamma   90.00
#
_symmetry.space_group_name_H-M   'P 1'
#
loop_
_entity.id
_entity.type
_entity.pdbx_description
1 polymer ?
#
loop_
_entity_poly.entity_id
_entity_poly.type
_entity_poly.pdbx_seq_one_letter_code
_entity_poly.pdbx_strand_id
1 'polypeptide(L)'
;MQLVPKRTKFRKMQKGNNRGTAYRGCDVDFGDFAMQATEPGRLTGRQIEAARMAITRHVKRAGKLWIRIFPHRPVTKKPLEVRMGGGKGSVEEWAADILPGRVMYEIQGIDEKTAREAFRLAGHKIPVGYKFLIRGVIEANPIPNAAKAAARAAAGPGMKVPQAGKLPADLKGKA
;
A
#
# COMPACT_ATOMS: atom_id res chain seq x y z
N MET A 1 18.73 4.98 9.24
CA MET A 1 18.35 3.68 9.84
C MET A 1 18.03 2.72 8.73
N GLN A 2 18.66 1.56 8.66
CA GLN A 2 18.27 0.56 7.66
C GLN A 2 17.10 -0.25 8.21
N LEU A 3 15.93 -0.12 7.57
CA LEU A 3 14.76 -0.95 7.86
C LEU A 3 14.96 -2.33 7.20
N VAL A 4 15.53 -3.27 7.95
CA VAL A 4 15.82 -4.64 7.50
C VAL A 4 15.22 -5.62 8.51
N PRO A 5 14.61 -6.73 8.08
CA PRO A 5 14.14 -7.76 9.00
C PRO A 5 15.29 -8.37 9.81
N LYS A 6 15.12 -8.46 11.11
CA LYS A 6 16.13 -9.07 12.01
C LYS A 6 16.33 -10.58 11.73
N ARG A 7 15.27 -11.28 11.34
CA ARG A 7 15.26 -12.70 11.04
C ARG A 7 14.32 -13.02 9.91
N THR A 8 14.74 -13.84 8.95
CA THR A 8 13.92 -14.28 7.82
C THR A 8 13.91 -15.79 7.72
N LYS A 9 12.75 -16.37 7.36
CA LYS A 9 12.64 -17.80 7.10
C LYS A 9 13.35 -18.20 5.82
N PHE A 10 13.24 -17.37 4.77
CA PHE A 10 13.87 -17.59 3.47
C PHE A 10 14.66 -16.35 3.05
N ARG A 11 15.88 -16.56 2.53
CA ARG A 11 16.74 -15.46 2.07
C ARG A 11 16.23 -14.79 0.80
N LYS A 12 15.58 -15.54 -0.08
CA LYS A 12 15.08 -15.08 -1.38
C LYS A 12 13.62 -15.51 -1.54
N MET A 13 12.82 -14.69 -2.20
CA MET A 13 11.40 -14.96 -2.46
C MET A 13 11.10 -14.83 -3.96
N GLN A 14 10.06 -15.51 -4.43
CA GLN A 14 9.54 -15.32 -5.78
C GLN A 14 9.05 -13.87 -5.96
N LYS A 15 9.22 -13.29 -7.17
CA LYS A 15 8.84 -11.90 -7.43
C LYS A 15 7.35 -11.65 -7.20
N GLY A 16 6.48 -12.57 -7.62
CA GLY A 16 5.03 -12.47 -7.48
C GLY A 16 4.44 -11.21 -8.12
N ASN A 17 3.12 -11.14 -8.14
CA ASN A 17 2.35 -10.01 -8.61
C ASN A 17 1.76 -9.23 -7.43
N ASN A 18 1.77 -7.91 -7.51
CA ASN A 18 1.17 -7.01 -6.53
C ASN A 18 -0.17 -6.52 -7.08
N ARG A 19 -1.22 -7.36 -7.00
CA ARG A 19 -2.56 -7.09 -7.53
C ARG A 19 -3.61 -7.17 -6.43
N GLY A 20 -4.73 -6.47 -6.64
CA GLY A 20 -5.85 -6.44 -5.70
C GLY A 20 -5.82 -5.21 -4.80
N THR A 21 -6.67 -5.20 -3.79
CA THR A 21 -6.82 -4.13 -2.79
C THR A 21 -6.47 -4.65 -1.40
N ALA A 22 -6.02 -3.77 -0.53
CA ALA A 22 -5.73 -4.10 0.85
C ALA A 22 -7.03 -4.33 1.65
N TYR A 23 -7.07 -5.40 2.45
CA TYR A 23 -8.18 -5.70 3.36
C TYR A 23 -7.83 -5.44 4.82
N ARG A 24 -6.54 -5.31 5.13
CA ARG A 24 -6.03 -5.10 6.49
C ARG A 24 -5.10 -3.90 6.53
N GLY A 25 -5.18 -3.14 7.62
CA GLY A 25 -4.40 -1.91 7.79
C GLY A 25 -4.82 -0.84 6.79
N CYS A 26 -6.13 -0.72 6.55
CA CYS A 26 -6.74 0.28 5.68
C CYS A 26 -7.31 1.44 6.50
N ASP A 27 -7.56 1.20 7.78
CA ASP A 27 -8.16 2.15 8.69
C ASP A 27 -7.11 2.92 9.49
N VAL A 28 -7.50 4.09 9.98
CA VAL A 28 -6.68 4.94 10.84
C VAL A 28 -6.88 4.50 12.29
N ASP A 29 -5.89 3.79 12.84
CA ASP A 29 -5.99 3.17 14.17
C ASP A 29 -5.30 4.00 15.25
N PHE A 30 -4.11 4.55 14.98
CA PHE A 30 -3.23 5.16 15.98
C PHE A 30 -3.24 6.68 15.95
N GLY A 31 -3.35 7.28 14.77
CA GLY A 31 -3.26 8.72 14.57
C GLY A 31 -4.60 9.40 14.32
N ASP A 32 -4.58 10.71 14.17
CA ASP A 32 -5.72 11.53 13.76
C ASP A 32 -5.77 11.68 12.24
N PHE A 33 -4.60 11.66 11.60
CA PHE A 33 -4.43 11.78 10.16
C PHE A 33 -3.60 10.64 9.62
N ALA A 34 -3.92 10.20 8.39
CA ALA A 34 -3.20 9.11 7.74
C ALA A 34 -2.95 9.38 6.26
N MET A 35 -1.91 8.71 5.76
CA MET A 35 -1.52 8.67 4.36
C MET A 35 -1.82 7.27 3.82
N GLN A 36 -2.83 7.14 2.95
CA GLN A 36 -3.28 5.88 2.36
C GLN A 36 -2.83 5.78 0.91
N ALA A 37 -2.34 4.62 0.49
CA ALA A 37 -1.96 4.36 -0.89
C ALA A 37 -3.19 4.25 -1.80
N THR A 38 -3.14 4.87 -2.98
CA THR A 38 -4.17 4.76 -4.03
C THR A 38 -3.79 3.77 -5.12
N GLU A 39 -2.50 3.50 -5.28
CA GLU A 39 -1.93 2.66 -6.33
C GLU A 39 -1.12 1.50 -5.75
N PRO A 40 -1.02 0.37 -6.47
CA PRO A 40 -0.14 -0.71 -6.07
C PRO A 40 1.32 -0.35 -6.37
N GLY A 41 2.23 -0.68 -5.46
CA GLY A 41 3.66 -0.42 -5.67
C GLY A 41 4.55 -1.15 -4.69
N ARG A 42 5.84 -0.90 -4.80
CA ARG A 42 6.85 -1.40 -3.87
C ARG A 42 7.65 -0.25 -3.33
N LEU A 43 7.71 -0.15 -2.01
CA LEU A 43 8.51 0.85 -1.32
C LEU A 43 9.75 0.20 -0.71
N THR A 44 10.91 0.73 -1.06
CA THR A 44 12.17 0.30 -0.45
C THR A 44 12.31 0.89 0.95
N GLY A 45 13.13 0.26 1.80
CA GLY A 45 13.43 0.77 3.13
C GLY A 45 13.97 2.21 3.12
N ARG A 46 14.75 2.56 2.08
CA ARG A 46 15.29 3.92 1.89
C ARG A 46 14.18 4.95 1.62
N GLN A 47 13.20 4.60 0.78
CA GLN A 47 12.06 5.47 0.47
C GLN A 47 11.17 5.68 1.70
N ILE A 48 10.91 4.62 2.47
CA ILE A 48 10.16 4.70 3.72
C ILE A 48 10.85 5.65 4.70
N GLU A 49 12.15 5.52 4.87
CA GLU A 49 12.91 6.39 5.76
C GLU A 49 12.97 7.84 5.25
N ALA A 50 13.13 8.06 3.94
CA ALA A 50 13.12 9.39 3.34
C ALA A 50 11.77 10.11 3.57
N ALA A 51 10.65 9.40 3.41
CA ALA A 51 9.32 9.94 3.68
C ALA A 51 9.15 10.26 5.18
N ARG A 52 9.56 9.35 6.08
CA ARG A 52 9.55 9.61 7.52
C ARG A 52 10.32 10.88 7.89
N MET A 53 11.53 11.03 7.35
CA MET A 53 12.35 12.21 7.61
C MET A 53 11.70 13.49 7.09
N ALA A 54 11.06 13.45 5.91
CA ALA A 54 10.35 14.59 5.35
C ALA A 54 9.21 15.05 6.28
N ILE A 55 8.38 14.10 6.74
CA ILE A 55 7.29 14.38 7.69
C ILE A 55 7.86 14.99 8.98
N THR A 56 8.78 14.28 9.64
CA THR A 56 9.32 14.70 10.95
C THR A 56 10.01 16.06 10.89
N ARG A 57 10.69 16.35 9.78
CA ARG A 57 11.38 17.63 9.59
C ARG A 57 10.37 18.78 9.42
N HIS A 58 9.29 18.59 8.67
CA HIS A 58 8.25 19.60 8.48
C HIS A 58 7.50 19.89 9.79
N VAL A 59 7.13 18.84 10.51
CA VAL A 59 6.40 18.93 11.79
C VAL A 59 7.29 19.41 12.96
N LYS A 60 8.59 19.62 12.72
CA LYS A 60 9.58 20.03 13.75
C LYS A 60 9.59 19.11 14.98
N ARG A 61 9.34 17.81 14.78
CA ARG A 61 9.21 16.77 15.81
C ARG A 61 8.00 16.93 16.76
N ALA A 62 7.05 17.82 16.45
CA ALA A 62 5.79 17.87 17.16
C ALA A 62 4.93 16.66 16.79
N GLY A 63 4.10 16.20 17.72
CA GLY A 63 3.24 15.04 17.53
C GLY A 63 3.95 13.70 17.48
N LYS A 64 3.19 12.66 17.22
CA LYS A 64 3.65 11.28 17.14
C LYS A 64 3.40 10.71 15.75
N LEU A 65 4.42 10.09 15.16
CA LEU A 65 4.37 9.48 13.84
C LEU A 65 4.47 7.96 13.94
N TRP A 66 3.57 7.23 13.28
CA TRP A 66 3.62 5.78 13.12
C TRP A 66 3.85 5.39 11.67
N ILE A 67 4.77 4.48 11.46
CA ILE A 67 5.01 3.85 10.17
C ILE A 67 4.25 2.53 10.18
N ARG A 68 3.21 2.40 9.33
CA ARG A 68 2.33 1.22 9.26
C ARG A 68 2.82 0.15 8.27
N ILE A 69 3.93 0.40 7.60
CA ILE A 69 4.53 -0.47 6.59
C ILE A 69 5.94 -0.86 6.99
N PHE A 70 6.33 -2.09 6.64
CA PHE A 70 7.67 -2.59 6.90
C PHE A 70 8.22 -3.32 5.67
N PRO A 71 9.47 -3.09 5.25
CA PRO A 71 10.08 -3.74 4.10
C PRO A 71 10.51 -5.17 4.46
N HIS A 72 9.61 -6.12 4.27
CA HIS A 72 9.82 -7.54 4.59
C HIS A 72 10.22 -8.40 3.39
N ARG A 73 10.08 -7.87 2.18
CA ARG A 73 10.31 -8.61 0.95
C ARG A 73 11.72 -8.37 0.40
N PRO A 74 12.52 -9.43 0.21
CA PRO A 74 13.84 -9.31 -0.38
C PRO A 74 13.73 -9.10 -1.90
N VAL A 75 14.39 -8.07 -2.41
CA VAL A 75 14.55 -7.80 -3.84
C VAL A 75 15.96 -8.18 -4.24
N THR A 76 16.07 -9.05 -5.24
CA THR A 76 17.35 -9.53 -5.75
C THR A 76 17.72 -8.84 -7.04
N LYS A 77 19.02 -8.56 -7.21
CA LYS A 77 19.57 -8.01 -8.44
C LYS A 77 20.85 -8.76 -8.81
N LYS A 78 21.08 -8.96 -10.09
CA LYS A 78 22.36 -9.47 -10.58
C LYS A 78 23.29 -8.29 -10.86
N PRO A 79 24.61 -8.43 -10.67
CA PRO A 79 25.57 -7.44 -11.10
C PRO A 79 25.46 -7.18 -12.61
N LEU A 80 25.84 -5.97 -13.04
CA LEU A 80 25.65 -5.52 -14.44
C LEU A 80 26.33 -6.41 -15.48
N GLU A 81 27.51 -6.92 -15.20
CA GLU A 81 28.33 -7.67 -16.16
C GLU A 81 28.14 -9.19 -16.11
N VAL A 82 27.22 -9.68 -15.27
CA VAL A 82 26.98 -11.11 -15.13
C VAL A 82 26.02 -11.59 -16.21
N ARG A 83 26.43 -12.62 -16.96
CA ARG A 83 25.60 -13.27 -17.99
C ARG A 83 24.34 -13.89 -17.40
N MET A 84 23.33 -14.11 -18.25
CA MET A 84 22.12 -14.84 -17.87
C MET A 84 22.44 -16.28 -17.47
N GLY A 85 21.60 -16.88 -16.60
CA GLY A 85 21.87 -18.23 -16.05
C GLY A 85 22.56 -18.19 -14.67
N GLY A 86 23.05 -19.31 -14.18
CA GLY A 86 23.74 -19.41 -12.88
C GLY A 86 22.90 -19.13 -11.64
N GLY A 87 21.54 -19.17 -11.74
CA GLY A 87 20.64 -19.03 -10.60
C GLY A 87 20.22 -17.56 -10.30
N LYS A 88 19.46 -17.39 -9.22
CA LYS A 88 18.92 -16.08 -8.78
C LYS A 88 19.99 -15.22 -8.11
N GLY A 89 20.05 -13.94 -8.47
CA GLY A 89 21.00 -12.97 -7.89
C GLY A 89 20.93 -12.86 -6.36
N SER A 90 21.87 -12.16 -5.77
CA SER A 90 21.89 -11.85 -4.35
C SER A 90 20.80 -10.85 -3.97
N VAL A 91 20.41 -10.81 -2.69
CA VAL A 91 19.50 -9.80 -2.15
C VAL A 91 20.26 -8.48 -2.07
N GLU A 92 19.72 -7.45 -2.72
CA GLU A 92 20.27 -6.09 -2.72
C GLU A 92 19.48 -5.18 -1.80
N GLU A 93 18.15 -5.26 -1.85
CA GLU A 93 17.25 -4.37 -1.12
C GLU A 93 16.11 -5.13 -0.46
N TRP A 94 15.50 -4.46 0.53
CA TRP A 94 14.26 -4.90 1.15
C TRP A 94 13.15 -3.93 0.78
N ALA A 95 11.99 -4.46 0.40
CA ALA A 95 10.83 -3.67 0.00
C ALA A 95 9.56 -4.12 0.71
N ALA A 96 8.63 -3.20 0.86
CA ALA A 96 7.25 -3.47 1.26
C ALA A 96 6.37 -3.51 0.01
N ASP A 97 5.58 -4.55 -0.15
CA ASP A 97 4.52 -4.58 -1.17
C ASP A 97 3.32 -3.78 -0.65
N ILE A 98 2.94 -2.74 -1.37
CA ILE A 98 1.83 -1.85 -1.06
C ILE A 98 0.70 -2.12 -2.02
N LEU A 99 -0.49 -2.32 -1.47
CA LEU A 99 -1.73 -2.42 -2.23
C LEU A 99 -2.56 -1.15 -2.06
N PRO A 100 -3.41 -0.80 -3.03
CA PRO A 100 -4.37 0.30 -2.89
C PRO A 100 -5.22 0.13 -1.62
N GLY A 101 -5.43 1.22 -0.89
CA GLY A 101 -6.15 1.20 0.38
C GLY A 101 -5.27 0.97 1.61
N ARG A 102 -4.00 0.64 1.45
CA ARG A 102 -3.08 0.45 2.58
C ARG A 102 -2.67 1.78 3.20
N VAL A 103 -2.85 1.92 4.51
CA VAL A 103 -2.31 3.05 5.28
C VAL A 103 -0.80 2.87 5.43
N MET A 104 -0.05 3.90 5.05
CA MET A 104 1.42 3.89 5.08
C MET A 104 1.98 4.59 6.31
N TYR A 105 1.43 5.75 6.64
CA TYR A 105 1.84 6.59 7.77
C TYR A 105 0.62 7.11 8.49
N GLU A 106 0.72 7.26 9.80
CA GLU A 106 -0.25 7.95 10.62
C GLU A 106 0.44 8.97 11.50
N ILE A 107 -0.24 10.08 11.78
CA ILE A 107 0.29 11.16 12.62
C ILE A 107 -0.80 11.68 13.55
N GLN A 108 -0.39 12.07 14.75
CA GLN A 108 -1.27 12.62 15.79
C GLN A 108 -0.63 13.84 16.47
N GLY A 109 -1.48 14.69 17.00
CA GLY A 109 -1.04 15.84 17.82
C GLY A 109 -0.53 17.02 17.03
N ILE A 110 -1.03 17.18 15.78
CA ILE A 110 -0.72 18.33 14.92
C ILE A 110 -2.00 18.85 14.24
N ASP A 111 -1.93 20.07 13.75
CA ASP A 111 -3.01 20.67 12.95
C ASP A 111 -3.17 20.01 11.58
N GLU A 112 -4.39 19.99 11.05
CA GLU A 112 -4.71 19.37 9.75
C GLU A 112 -3.92 19.99 8.60
N LYS A 113 -3.79 21.32 8.56
CA LYS A 113 -3.04 22.02 7.49
C LYS A 113 -1.58 21.60 7.47
N THR A 114 -0.98 21.53 8.65
CA THR A 114 0.41 21.06 8.82
C THR A 114 0.55 19.60 8.44
N ALA A 115 -0.42 18.75 8.79
CA ALA A 115 -0.43 17.33 8.43
C ALA A 115 -0.53 17.13 6.90
N ARG A 116 -1.41 17.86 6.23
CA ARG A 116 -1.55 17.83 4.76
C ARG A 116 -0.26 18.19 4.05
N GLU A 117 0.37 19.27 4.49
CA GLU A 117 1.62 19.72 3.89
C GLU A 117 2.78 18.74 4.18
N ALA A 118 2.86 18.19 5.40
CA ALA A 118 3.84 17.16 5.74
C ALA A 118 3.70 15.91 4.86
N PHE A 119 2.47 15.43 4.62
CA PHE A 119 2.24 14.31 3.74
C PHE A 119 2.45 14.65 2.26
N ARG A 120 2.20 15.89 1.84
CA ARG A 120 2.54 16.33 0.49
C ARG A 120 4.04 16.24 0.24
N LEU A 121 4.85 16.70 1.18
CA LEU A 121 6.31 16.62 1.09
C LEU A 121 6.81 15.17 1.12
N ALA A 122 6.18 14.31 1.92
CA ALA A 122 6.47 12.88 1.96
C ALA A 122 6.10 12.18 0.65
N GLY A 123 5.00 12.57 0.02
CA GLY A 123 4.54 12.04 -1.24
C GLY A 123 5.58 12.13 -2.37
N HIS A 124 6.39 13.19 -2.37
CA HIS A 124 7.50 13.34 -3.33
C HIS A 124 8.65 12.34 -3.13
N LYS A 125 8.67 11.59 -2.01
CA LYS A 125 9.71 10.61 -1.70
C LYS A 125 9.29 9.17 -1.97
N ILE A 126 8.02 8.95 -2.31
CA ILE A 126 7.45 7.63 -2.56
C ILE A 126 6.95 7.52 -4.00
N PRO A 127 7.08 6.33 -4.64
CA PRO A 127 6.68 6.12 -6.03
C PRO A 127 5.19 5.75 -6.18
N VAL A 128 4.38 5.88 -5.14
CA VAL A 128 2.97 5.45 -5.10
C VAL A 128 2.09 6.66 -4.83
N GLY A 129 1.00 6.79 -5.57
CA GLY A 129 -0.02 7.79 -5.31
C GLY A 129 -0.64 7.59 -3.93
N TYR A 130 -1.09 8.68 -3.30
CA TYR A 130 -1.65 8.63 -1.96
C TYR A 130 -2.88 9.51 -1.81
N LYS A 131 -3.70 9.18 -0.80
CA LYS A 131 -4.84 9.97 -0.33
C LYS A 131 -4.62 10.33 1.13
N PHE A 132 -5.02 11.55 1.51
CA PHE A 132 -5.05 12.00 2.89
C PHE A 132 -6.34 11.53 3.55
N LEU A 133 -6.25 10.93 4.72
CA LEU A 133 -7.40 10.48 5.52
C LEU A 133 -7.40 11.18 6.87
N ILE A 134 -8.62 11.49 7.34
CA ILE A 134 -8.90 12.00 8.70
C ILE A 134 -9.61 10.90 9.48
N ARG A 135 -9.22 10.66 10.71
CA ARG A 135 -9.85 9.69 11.59
C ARG A 135 -11.33 10.06 11.81
N GLY A 136 -12.23 9.08 11.66
CA GLY A 136 -13.67 9.28 11.86
C GLY A 136 -14.42 9.91 10.68
N VAL A 137 -13.74 10.51 9.71
CA VAL A 137 -14.35 10.90 8.45
C VAL A 137 -14.29 9.70 7.51
N ILE A 138 -15.32 8.87 7.54
CA ILE A 138 -15.52 7.82 6.54
C ILE A 138 -15.95 8.55 5.25
N GLU A 139 -15.00 9.14 4.53
CA GLU A 139 -15.24 9.32 3.12
C GLU A 139 -15.41 7.92 2.54
N ALA A 140 -16.61 7.64 2.03
CA ALA A 140 -16.89 6.44 1.26
C ALA A 140 -15.81 6.34 0.17
N ASN A 141 -14.77 5.57 0.46
CA ASN A 141 -13.64 5.40 -0.43
C ASN A 141 -14.14 4.46 -1.52
N PRO A 142 -14.45 4.91 -2.72
CA PRO A 142 -14.72 4.02 -3.83
C PRO A 142 -13.38 3.42 -4.26
N ILE A 143 -12.79 2.58 -3.41
CA ILE A 143 -11.82 1.61 -3.90
C ILE A 143 -12.64 0.71 -4.82
N PRO A 144 -12.34 0.66 -6.14
CA PRO A 144 -13.24 0.03 -7.12
C PRO A 144 -13.41 -1.48 -6.96
N ASN A 145 -13.33 -2.02 -5.76
CA ASN A 145 -13.66 -3.38 -5.38
C ASN A 145 -13.99 -3.55 -3.88
N ALA A 146 -14.11 -2.47 -3.09
CA ALA A 146 -14.49 -2.59 -1.68
C ALA A 146 -15.92 -3.17 -1.53
N ALA A 147 -16.83 -2.79 -2.41
CA ALA A 147 -18.19 -3.36 -2.45
C ALA A 147 -18.17 -4.85 -2.83
N LYS A 148 -17.30 -5.28 -3.76
CA LYS A 148 -17.13 -6.70 -4.11
C LYS A 148 -16.42 -7.49 -3.01
N ALA A 149 -15.55 -6.86 -2.24
CA ALA A 149 -14.86 -7.48 -1.11
C ALA A 149 -15.80 -7.62 0.09
N ALA A 150 -16.63 -6.62 0.38
CA ALA A 150 -17.66 -6.69 1.42
C ALA A 150 -18.73 -7.73 1.07
N ALA A 151 -19.18 -7.78 -0.18
CA ALA A 151 -20.12 -8.81 -0.65
C ALA A 151 -19.52 -10.23 -0.58
N ARG A 152 -18.22 -10.38 -0.78
CA ARG A 152 -17.52 -11.67 -0.68
C ARG A 152 -17.27 -12.10 0.77
N ALA A 153 -17.11 -11.13 1.68
CA ALA A 153 -17.01 -11.38 3.12
C ALA A 153 -18.37 -11.71 3.75
N ALA A 154 -19.46 -11.10 3.24
CA ALA A 154 -20.84 -11.39 3.66
C ALA A 154 -21.36 -12.71 3.07
N ALA A 155 -20.90 -13.12 1.88
CA ALA A 155 -21.17 -14.44 1.31
C ALA A 155 -20.14 -15.41 1.86
N GLY A 156 -20.46 -16.14 2.92
CA GLY A 156 -19.60 -17.15 3.55
C GLY A 156 -18.94 -18.13 2.55
N PRO A 157 -17.97 -18.95 2.98
CA PRO A 157 -17.20 -19.82 2.08
C PRO A 157 -18.11 -20.87 1.44
N GLY A 158 -18.53 -20.62 0.20
CA GLY A 158 -19.36 -21.59 -0.56
C GLY A 158 -20.32 -20.99 -1.58
N MET A 159 -20.63 -19.69 -1.56
CA MET A 159 -21.56 -19.10 -2.51
C MET A 159 -20.84 -18.57 -3.75
N LYS A 160 -21.10 -19.17 -4.91
CA LYS A 160 -20.62 -18.67 -6.21
C LYS A 160 -21.26 -17.30 -6.46
N VAL A 161 -20.45 -16.25 -6.54
CA VAL A 161 -20.89 -14.91 -6.92
C VAL A 161 -21.48 -14.97 -8.34
N PRO A 162 -22.71 -14.46 -8.58
CA PRO A 162 -23.26 -14.37 -9.92
C PRO A 162 -22.35 -13.50 -10.79
N GLN A 163 -21.90 -14.04 -11.90
CA GLN A 163 -21.17 -13.25 -12.91
C GLN A 163 -22.13 -12.20 -13.48
N ALA A 164 -21.75 -10.93 -13.37
CA ALA A 164 -22.50 -9.82 -13.94
C ALA A 164 -22.72 -10.07 -15.44
N GLY A 165 -23.98 -10.30 -15.74
CA GLY A 165 -24.73 -10.26 -16.97
C GLY A 165 -24.01 -10.39 -18.31
N LYS A 166 -24.09 -11.56 -18.90
CA LYS A 166 -24.45 -11.62 -20.32
C LYS A 166 -25.91 -11.16 -20.40
N LEU A 167 -26.14 -10.00 -21.02
CA LEU A 167 -27.47 -9.59 -21.46
C LEU A 167 -28.07 -10.69 -22.37
N PRO A 168 -29.30 -11.12 -22.12
CA PRO A 168 -29.96 -12.07 -23.01
C PRO A 168 -30.10 -11.45 -24.40
N ALA A 169 -29.77 -12.24 -25.42
CA ALA A 169 -29.73 -11.85 -26.83
C ALA A 169 -31.14 -11.79 -27.53
N ASP A 170 -32.19 -11.58 -26.74
CA ASP A 170 -33.58 -11.64 -27.26
C ASP A 170 -34.27 -10.27 -27.26
N LEU A 171 -33.76 -9.35 -28.07
CA LEU A 171 -34.52 -8.19 -28.55
C LEU A 171 -34.05 -7.77 -29.97
N LYS A 172 -33.95 -8.75 -30.88
CA LYS A 172 -33.97 -8.47 -32.32
C LYS A 172 -35.18 -9.18 -32.89
N GLY A 173 -36.25 -8.42 -33.07
CA GLY A 173 -37.37 -8.86 -33.87
C GLY A 173 -38.70 -8.29 -33.44
N LYS A 174 -39.03 -7.08 -33.95
CA LYS A 174 -40.34 -6.70 -34.46
C LYS A 174 -40.40 -5.20 -34.65
N ALA A 175 -40.27 -4.76 -35.80
CA ALA A 175 -41.05 -3.84 -36.66
C ALA A 175 -40.18 -3.39 -37.81
#